data_738ead897069d806484e3d9b73afd035
#
_entry.id   738ead897069d806484e3d9b73afd035
#
_cell.length_a   1.000
_cell.length_b   1.000
_cell.length_c   1.000
_cell.angle_alpha   90.00
_cell.angle_beta   90.00
_cell.angle_gamma   90.00
#
_symmetry.space_group_name_H-M   'P 1'
#
loop_
_entity.id
_entity.type
_entity.pdbx_description
1 polymer ?
#
loop_
_entity_poly.entity_id
_entity_poly.type
_entity_poly.pdbx_seq_one_letter_code
_entity_poly.pdbx_strand_id
1 'polypeptide(L)'
;FFPDRSILNGAYNLDRDFGLQGFWRPIASDVIVNLRASVSSGDGRNQGTIVGDGFAYTGRLEVLPFGAFKDGGDYTESDLARESSPKVSIGGSFQYNDKTTRTRGELGPVLFQQRTTQIIYTDALLKWSGFSFYGEWAQRSAEDPITRDTKDTTKTSAVFVGSGFLAQAMYVLPSNWGFGLRYATTDAHEDLIGRSEFKKDEN
;
A
#
# COMPACT_ATOMS: atom_id res chain seq x y z
N PHE A 1 -11.09 -3.68 -12.06
CA PHE A 1 -10.87 -4.09 -13.45
C PHE A 1 -10.01 -5.36 -13.54
N PHE A 2 -8.93 -5.44 -12.79
CA PHE A 2 -8.16 -6.68 -12.66
C PHE A 2 -8.73 -7.53 -11.52
N PRO A 3 -8.99 -8.84 -11.73
CA PRO A 3 -9.68 -9.67 -10.74
C PRO A 3 -8.84 -9.91 -9.49
N ASP A 4 -7.51 -9.96 -9.63
CA ASP A 4 -6.60 -10.26 -8.54
C ASP A 4 -5.81 -9.04 -8.07
N ARG A 5 -5.44 -9.06 -6.79
CA ARG A 5 -4.50 -8.08 -6.24
C ARG A 5 -3.15 -8.20 -6.93
N SER A 6 -2.46 -7.07 -7.12
CA SER A 6 -1.09 -7.10 -7.59
C SER A 6 -0.16 -7.74 -6.56
N ILE A 7 0.98 -8.27 -7.02
CA ILE A 7 2.02 -8.76 -6.10
C ILE A 7 2.53 -7.67 -5.18
N LEU A 8 2.59 -6.41 -5.65
CA LEU A 8 2.93 -5.24 -4.83
C LEU A 8 1.94 -5.10 -3.68
N ASN A 9 0.63 -5.10 -3.97
CA ASN A 9 -0.41 -4.99 -2.94
C ASN A 9 -0.36 -6.19 -1.98
N GLY A 10 -0.08 -7.40 -2.48
CA GLY A 10 0.07 -8.59 -1.64
C GLY A 10 1.22 -8.48 -0.63
N ALA A 11 2.34 -7.84 -1.02
CA ALA A 11 3.53 -7.71 -0.20
C ALA A 11 3.48 -6.52 0.77
N TYR A 12 2.95 -5.38 0.31
CA TYR A 12 3.09 -4.09 1.01
C TYR A 12 1.77 -3.49 1.49
N ASN A 13 0.62 -4.15 1.27
CA ASN A 13 -0.68 -3.64 1.69
C ASN A 13 -0.70 -3.27 3.19
N LEU A 14 -1.29 -2.11 3.50
CA LEU A 14 -1.80 -1.78 4.83
C LEU A 14 -3.22 -2.34 4.93
N ASP A 15 -3.49 -3.10 5.98
CA ASP A 15 -4.82 -3.69 6.20
C ASP A 15 -5.67 -2.79 7.13
N ARG A 16 -6.91 -3.21 7.33
CA ARG A 16 -7.82 -2.57 8.27
C ARG A 16 -7.30 -2.75 9.68
N ASP A 17 -7.38 -1.68 10.44
CA ASP A 17 -6.95 -1.62 11.82
C ASP A 17 -7.97 -0.82 12.64
N PHE A 18 -7.87 -0.89 13.95
CA PHE A 18 -8.71 -0.13 14.87
C PHE A 18 -8.00 1.15 15.30
N GLY A 19 -8.65 2.31 15.14
CA GLY A 19 -8.02 3.58 15.47
C GLY A 19 -8.87 4.80 15.18
N LEU A 20 -8.24 5.95 15.18
CA LEU A 20 -8.83 7.25 14.84
C LEU A 20 -8.18 7.79 13.58
N GLN A 21 -9.00 8.36 12.68
CA GLN A 21 -8.54 9.00 11.46
C GLN A 21 -9.13 10.40 11.34
N GLY A 22 -8.28 11.37 10.98
CA GLY A 22 -8.67 12.71 10.58
C GLY A 22 -8.51 12.90 9.07
N PHE A 23 -9.41 13.67 8.48
CA PHE A 23 -9.37 14.12 7.09
C PHE A 23 -9.51 15.63 7.03
N TRP A 24 -8.66 16.26 6.21
CA TRP A 24 -8.71 17.69 5.98
C TRP A 24 -8.43 18.02 4.52
N ARG A 25 -9.23 18.93 3.96
CA ARG A 25 -9.07 19.45 2.59
C ARG A 25 -8.80 20.95 2.65
N PRO A 26 -7.53 21.36 2.83
CA PRO A 26 -7.17 22.78 2.96
C PRO A 26 -7.39 23.57 1.68
N ILE A 27 -7.29 22.92 0.51
CA ILE A 27 -7.50 23.54 -0.79
C ILE A 27 -8.54 22.74 -1.58
N ALA A 28 -9.60 23.40 -2.03
CA ALA A 28 -10.73 22.79 -2.74
C ALA A 28 -11.23 23.77 -3.83
N SER A 29 -10.36 24.07 -4.80
CA SER A 29 -10.64 24.93 -5.97
C SER A 29 -10.30 24.17 -7.25
N ASP A 30 -9.71 24.84 -8.22
CA ASP A 30 -9.17 24.21 -9.44
C ASP A 30 -8.04 23.21 -9.13
N VAL A 31 -7.33 23.42 -8.03
CA VAL A 31 -6.43 22.45 -7.41
C VAL A 31 -7.08 21.95 -6.12
N ILE A 32 -7.01 20.64 -5.87
CA ILE A 32 -7.48 20.03 -4.62
C ILE A 32 -6.28 19.44 -3.89
N VAL A 33 -6.20 19.71 -2.59
CA VAL A 33 -5.23 19.08 -1.68
C VAL A 33 -5.98 18.37 -0.58
N ASN A 34 -5.74 17.08 -0.42
CA ASN A 34 -6.30 16.24 0.63
C ASN A 34 -5.18 15.79 1.58
N LEU A 35 -5.45 15.92 2.88
CA LEU A 35 -4.61 15.42 3.94
C LEU A 35 -5.38 14.39 4.77
N ARG A 36 -4.74 13.29 5.11
CA ARG A 36 -5.27 12.28 6.04
C ARG A 36 -4.19 11.93 7.05
N ALA A 37 -4.60 11.74 8.29
CA ALA A 37 -3.74 11.25 9.34
C ALA A 37 -4.51 10.28 10.22
N SER A 38 -3.86 9.21 10.68
CA SER A 38 -4.47 8.24 11.58
C SER A 38 -3.49 7.76 12.64
N VAL A 39 -4.07 7.35 13.76
CA VAL A 39 -3.41 6.58 14.82
C VAL A 39 -4.24 5.32 15.02
N SER A 40 -3.60 4.17 14.96
CA SER A 40 -4.26 2.86 15.08
C SER A 40 -3.44 1.89 15.91
N SER A 41 -4.00 0.72 16.24
CA SER A 41 -3.35 -0.28 17.10
C SER A 41 -2.06 -0.87 16.50
N GLY A 42 -1.92 -0.86 15.18
CA GLY A 42 -0.73 -1.41 14.50
C GLY A 42 -0.72 -2.93 14.31
N ASP A 43 -1.67 -3.64 14.87
CA ASP A 43 -1.75 -5.12 14.84
C ASP A 43 -2.68 -5.67 13.74
N GLY A 44 -3.47 -4.78 13.11
CA GLY A 44 -4.46 -5.13 12.09
C GLY A 44 -5.71 -5.79 12.67
N ARG A 45 -6.62 -6.20 11.76
CA ARG A 45 -7.97 -6.71 12.11
C ARG A 45 -8.02 -8.05 12.85
N ASN A 46 -6.98 -8.87 12.73
CA ASN A 46 -6.92 -10.20 13.34
C ASN A 46 -5.77 -10.21 14.35
N GLN A 47 -6.00 -9.63 15.52
CA GLN A 47 -5.03 -9.69 16.60
C GLN A 47 -4.66 -11.15 16.90
N GLY A 48 -3.36 -11.43 16.92
CA GLY A 48 -2.81 -12.72 17.27
C GLY A 48 -2.78 -12.94 18.79
N THR A 49 -2.11 -14.00 19.20
CA THR A 49 -1.85 -14.29 20.63
C THR A 49 -0.88 -13.31 21.26
N ILE A 50 -0.10 -12.62 20.47
CA ILE A 50 0.78 -11.53 20.90
C ILE A 50 0.12 -10.22 20.47
N VAL A 51 -0.24 -9.40 21.43
CA VAL A 51 -0.79 -8.06 21.23
C VAL A 51 0.39 -7.08 21.30
N GLY A 52 0.53 -6.24 20.29
CA GLY A 52 1.49 -5.14 20.31
C GLY A 52 1.11 -4.11 21.39
N ASP A 53 2.10 -3.51 21.99
CA ASP A 53 1.95 -2.40 22.95
C ASP A 53 2.34 -1.05 22.32
N GLY A 54 2.54 -1.02 20.99
CA GLY A 54 2.79 0.16 20.20
C GLY A 54 1.55 0.65 19.44
N PHE A 55 1.74 1.68 18.61
CA PHE A 55 0.73 2.24 17.72
C PHE A 55 1.28 2.42 16.31
N ALA A 56 0.39 2.37 15.33
CA ALA A 56 0.71 2.78 13.98
C ALA A 56 0.24 4.24 13.74
N TYR A 57 1.13 5.04 13.18
CA TYR A 57 0.88 6.43 12.80
C TYR A 57 0.97 6.53 11.28
N THR A 58 -0.11 6.91 10.63
CA THR A 58 -0.16 6.99 9.17
C THR A 58 -0.51 8.40 8.73
N GLY A 59 0.20 8.91 7.73
CA GLY A 59 -0.09 10.17 7.05
C GLY A 59 -0.20 9.96 5.54
N ARG A 60 -1.12 10.69 4.88
CA ARG A 60 -1.24 10.75 3.41
C ARG A 60 -1.49 12.17 2.97
N LEU A 61 -0.72 12.60 1.97
CA LEU A 61 -0.94 13.79 1.16
C LEU A 61 -1.38 13.34 -0.24
N GLU A 62 -2.38 14.01 -0.80
CA GLU A 62 -2.85 13.80 -2.15
C GLU A 62 -3.15 15.15 -2.80
N VAL A 63 -2.70 15.32 -4.04
CA VAL A 63 -2.90 16.54 -4.82
C VAL A 63 -3.56 16.19 -6.15
N LEU A 64 -4.66 16.88 -6.46
CA LEU A 64 -5.37 16.81 -7.73
C LEU A 64 -5.18 18.16 -8.45
N PRO A 65 -4.14 18.30 -9.28
CA PRO A 65 -3.76 19.58 -9.87
C PRO A 65 -4.76 20.12 -10.91
N PHE A 66 -5.63 19.28 -11.42
CA PHE A 66 -6.67 19.63 -12.40
C PHE A 66 -8.10 19.47 -11.84
N GLY A 67 -8.24 19.59 -10.51
CA GLY A 67 -9.51 19.49 -9.81
C GLY A 67 -10.04 18.06 -9.70
N ALA A 68 -11.29 17.95 -9.25
CA ALA A 68 -11.93 16.66 -8.99
C ALA A 68 -12.14 15.83 -10.26
N PHE A 69 -12.06 14.54 -10.10
CA PHE A 69 -12.53 13.56 -11.08
C PHE A 69 -14.06 13.48 -11.06
N LYS A 70 -14.69 13.11 -12.18
CA LYS A 70 -16.11 12.84 -12.23
C LYS A 70 -16.45 11.64 -11.33
N ASP A 71 -17.57 11.71 -10.64
CA ASP A 71 -18.14 10.63 -9.86
C ASP A 71 -17.17 9.98 -8.84
N GLY A 72 -16.21 10.76 -8.30
CA GLY A 72 -15.20 10.24 -7.39
C GLY A 72 -14.21 9.28 -8.06
N GLY A 73 -13.94 9.49 -9.33
CA GLY A 73 -13.08 8.63 -10.14
C GLY A 73 -11.62 8.55 -9.72
N ASP A 74 -11.16 9.38 -8.77
CA ASP A 74 -9.84 9.33 -8.15
C ASP A 74 -9.58 8.04 -7.36
N TYR A 75 -10.63 7.30 -6.98
CA TYR A 75 -10.55 6.01 -6.27
C TYR A 75 -10.94 4.80 -7.12
N THR A 76 -11.07 4.96 -8.44
CA THR A 76 -11.38 3.86 -9.36
C THR A 76 -10.24 3.66 -10.35
N GLU A 77 -9.99 2.40 -10.77
CA GLU A 77 -8.87 2.10 -11.66
C GLU A 77 -9.11 2.56 -13.09
N SER A 78 -10.33 2.45 -13.61
CA SER A 78 -10.67 2.74 -15.01
C SER A 78 -11.42 4.07 -15.17
N ASP A 79 -11.29 4.68 -16.35
CA ASP A 79 -12.01 5.91 -16.71
C ASP A 79 -13.37 5.60 -17.37
N LEU A 80 -14.29 4.99 -16.59
CA LEU A 80 -15.66 4.71 -17.04
C LEU A 80 -16.49 5.99 -17.28
N ALA A 81 -16.20 7.03 -16.50
CA ALA A 81 -16.87 8.33 -16.62
C ALA A 81 -16.40 9.13 -17.85
N ARG A 82 -15.35 8.64 -18.52
CA ARG A 82 -14.74 9.27 -19.71
C ARG A 82 -14.49 10.76 -19.48
N GLU A 83 -13.50 11.04 -18.65
CA GLU A 83 -13.09 12.43 -18.36
C GLU A 83 -12.89 13.24 -19.64
N SER A 84 -13.58 14.36 -19.75
CA SER A 84 -13.53 15.23 -20.94
C SER A 84 -12.20 16.02 -21.08
N SER A 85 -11.48 16.16 -19.95
CA SER A 85 -10.14 16.75 -19.88
C SER A 85 -9.23 15.88 -19.06
N PRO A 86 -7.90 15.93 -19.23
CA PRO A 86 -6.99 15.17 -18.39
C PRO A 86 -7.21 15.48 -16.91
N LYS A 87 -7.30 14.42 -16.10
CA LYS A 87 -7.36 14.47 -14.63
C LYS A 87 -6.20 13.68 -14.07
N VAL A 88 -5.58 14.24 -13.04
CA VAL A 88 -4.40 13.64 -12.39
C VAL A 88 -4.59 13.68 -10.88
N SER A 89 -4.22 12.61 -10.21
CA SER A 89 -4.00 12.55 -8.76
C SER A 89 -2.57 12.10 -8.51
N ILE A 90 -1.88 12.77 -7.61
CA ILE A 90 -0.53 12.41 -7.14
C ILE A 90 -0.61 12.28 -5.64
N GLY A 91 -0.21 11.12 -5.11
CA GLY A 91 -0.28 10.82 -3.69
C GLY A 91 1.05 10.35 -3.11
N GLY A 92 1.20 10.58 -1.81
CA GLY A 92 2.27 10.00 -1.00
C GLY A 92 1.74 9.66 0.38
N SER A 93 2.14 8.50 0.90
CA SER A 93 1.76 8.03 2.23
C SER A 93 2.99 7.55 2.98
N PHE A 94 2.97 7.76 4.29
CA PHE A 94 3.97 7.24 5.21
C PHE A 94 3.27 6.62 6.40
N GLN A 95 3.72 5.44 6.82
CA GLN A 95 3.32 4.84 8.09
C GLN A 95 4.57 4.48 8.90
N TYR A 96 4.52 4.86 10.17
CA TYR A 96 5.39 4.37 11.22
C TYR A 96 4.57 3.46 12.12
N ASN A 97 4.91 2.17 12.17
CA ASN A 97 4.25 1.19 13.03
C ASN A 97 5.23 0.78 14.13
N ASP A 98 4.98 1.29 15.34
CA ASP A 98 5.78 0.96 16.50
C ASP A 98 5.40 -0.43 17.02
N LYS A 99 6.41 -1.30 17.11
CA LYS A 99 6.28 -2.65 17.68
C LYS A 99 5.26 -3.55 17.00
N THR A 100 5.21 -3.55 15.65
CA THR A 100 4.38 -4.53 14.94
C THR A 100 4.70 -5.96 15.36
N THR A 101 3.67 -6.79 15.40
CA THR A 101 3.75 -8.21 15.76
C THR A 101 3.74 -9.13 14.54
N ARG A 102 3.66 -8.60 13.31
CA ARG A 102 3.45 -9.39 12.10
C ARG A 102 4.51 -9.15 11.02
N THR A 103 4.72 -10.17 10.19
CA THR A 103 5.75 -10.16 9.15
C THR A 103 5.55 -9.08 8.07
N ARG A 104 4.32 -8.58 7.87
CA ARG A 104 3.99 -7.54 6.88
C ARG A 104 3.34 -6.30 7.51
N GLY A 105 3.76 -5.95 8.72
CA GLY A 105 3.14 -4.86 9.48
C GLY A 105 1.85 -5.32 10.15
N GLU A 106 0.70 -5.06 9.54
CA GLU A 106 -0.63 -5.43 10.04
C GLU A 106 -1.10 -6.80 9.55
N LEU A 107 -0.32 -7.47 8.69
CA LEU A 107 -0.67 -8.72 8.02
C LEU A 107 0.43 -9.77 8.14
N GLY A 108 0.06 -11.01 7.82
CA GLY A 108 0.96 -12.15 7.75
C GLY A 108 1.12 -12.90 9.07
N PRO A 109 2.00 -13.90 9.12
CA PRO A 109 2.34 -14.65 10.32
C PRO A 109 2.84 -13.77 11.46
N VAL A 110 2.70 -14.27 12.69
CA VAL A 110 3.19 -13.59 13.89
C VAL A 110 4.71 -13.71 13.97
N LEU A 111 5.38 -12.62 14.31
CA LEU A 111 6.80 -12.56 14.59
C LEU A 111 7.11 -13.19 15.97
N PHE A 112 8.33 -13.65 16.18
CA PHE A 112 8.78 -14.07 17.51
C PHE A 112 9.06 -12.91 18.46
N GLN A 113 9.34 -11.73 17.91
CA GLN A 113 9.58 -10.49 18.65
C GLN A 113 8.98 -9.32 17.87
N GLN A 114 8.51 -8.33 18.60
CA GLN A 114 8.01 -7.08 17.99
C GLN A 114 9.11 -6.34 17.23
N ARG A 115 8.74 -5.62 16.18
CA ARG A 115 9.64 -4.79 15.37
C ARG A 115 8.97 -3.49 14.98
N THR A 116 9.72 -2.42 15.04
CA THR A 116 9.30 -1.14 14.48
C THR A 116 9.51 -1.15 12.97
N THR A 117 8.47 -0.76 12.23
CA THR A 117 8.51 -0.72 10.77
C THR A 117 8.12 0.65 10.26
N GLN A 118 8.67 1.00 9.10
CA GLN A 118 8.29 2.18 8.34
C GLN A 118 7.95 1.75 6.92
N ILE A 119 6.91 2.35 6.36
CA ILE A 119 6.55 2.13 4.96
C ILE A 119 6.20 3.45 4.29
N ILE A 120 6.71 3.63 3.08
CA ILE A 120 6.44 4.78 2.23
C ILE A 120 5.74 4.27 0.97
N TYR A 121 4.72 4.99 0.52
CA TYR A 121 4.10 4.82 -0.79
C TYR A 121 4.13 6.13 -1.55
N THR A 122 4.29 6.03 -2.85
CA THR A 122 4.00 7.11 -3.79
C THR A 122 3.14 6.55 -4.91
N ASP A 123 2.13 7.31 -5.31
CA ASP A 123 1.20 6.88 -6.35
C ASP A 123 0.80 8.04 -7.27
N ALA A 124 0.45 7.70 -8.50
CA ALA A 124 -0.09 8.62 -9.47
C ALA A 124 -1.18 7.96 -10.31
N LEU A 125 -2.28 8.67 -10.52
CA LEU A 125 -3.39 8.29 -11.38
C LEU A 125 -3.62 9.37 -12.43
N LEU A 126 -3.75 8.97 -13.70
CA LEU A 126 -4.16 9.83 -14.80
C LEU A 126 -5.38 9.23 -15.47
N LYS A 127 -6.38 10.06 -15.80
CA LYS A 127 -7.56 9.68 -16.57
C LYS A 127 -7.89 10.71 -17.64
N TRP A 128 -8.24 10.21 -18.81
CA TRP A 128 -8.68 11.06 -19.93
C TRP A 128 -9.35 10.24 -21.02
N SER A 129 -10.56 10.62 -21.39
CA SER A 129 -11.32 10.09 -22.55
C SER A 129 -11.39 8.56 -22.67
N GLY A 130 -11.54 7.88 -21.54
CA GLY A 130 -11.57 6.42 -21.40
C GLY A 130 -10.22 5.78 -21.15
N PHE A 131 -9.12 6.52 -21.30
CA PHE A 131 -7.78 6.06 -20.90
C PHE A 131 -7.55 6.31 -19.42
N SER A 132 -6.91 5.35 -18.76
CA SER A 132 -6.39 5.52 -17.41
C SER A 132 -5.01 4.89 -17.27
N PHE A 133 -4.17 5.53 -16.47
CA PHE A 133 -2.87 5.03 -16.05
C PHE A 133 -2.74 5.17 -14.55
N TYR A 134 -2.29 4.11 -13.87
CA TYR A 134 -1.98 4.13 -12.45
C TYR A 134 -0.58 3.57 -12.23
N GLY A 135 0.22 4.27 -11.46
CA GLY A 135 1.53 3.84 -11.00
C GLY A 135 1.62 3.94 -9.49
N GLU A 136 2.26 2.97 -8.86
CA GLU A 136 2.50 2.94 -7.42
C GLU A 136 3.88 2.37 -7.13
N TRP A 137 4.57 2.96 -6.17
CA TRP A 137 5.80 2.44 -5.60
C TRP A 137 5.65 2.38 -4.09
N ALA A 138 6.19 1.31 -3.50
CA ALA A 138 6.18 1.10 -2.06
C ALA A 138 7.56 0.64 -1.59
N GLN A 139 7.95 1.07 -0.39
CA GLN A 139 9.15 0.58 0.30
C GLN A 139 8.85 0.42 1.79
N ARG A 140 9.14 -0.78 2.31
CA ARG A 140 9.12 -1.06 3.75
C ARG A 140 10.52 -1.28 4.27
N SER A 141 10.81 -0.66 5.41
CA SER A 141 12.04 -0.86 6.18
C SER A 141 11.71 -1.23 7.63
N ALA A 142 12.64 -1.91 8.29
CA ALA A 142 12.62 -2.20 9.71
C ALA A 142 14.04 -2.23 10.21
N GLU A 143 14.26 -1.75 11.43
CA GLU A 143 15.51 -1.97 12.13
C GLU A 143 15.54 -3.43 12.61
N ASP A 144 16.62 -4.15 12.27
CA ASP A 144 16.80 -5.59 12.61
C ASP A 144 15.57 -6.45 12.23
N PRO A 145 15.26 -6.66 10.93
CA PRO A 145 14.02 -7.28 10.49
C PRO A 145 13.87 -8.74 10.91
N ILE A 146 14.96 -9.41 11.30
CA ILE A 146 14.97 -10.83 11.65
C ILE A 146 14.66 -11.03 13.14
N THR A 147 13.69 -11.89 13.43
CA THR A 147 13.33 -12.28 14.79
C THR A 147 13.63 -13.76 15.04
N ARG A 148 13.91 -14.13 16.29
CA ARG A 148 14.24 -15.50 16.70
C ARG A 148 13.35 -15.94 17.82
N ASP A 149 12.98 -17.22 17.81
CA ASP A 149 12.27 -17.84 18.94
C ASP A 149 13.18 -17.88 20.16
N THR A 150 12.66 -17.47 21.31
CA THR A 150 13.41 -17.47 22.59
C THR A 150 13.66 -18.88 23.13
N LYS A 151 12.83 -19.87 22.73
CA LYS A 151 12.94 -21.26 23.17
C LYS A 151 13.74 -22.13 22.21
N ASP A 152 13.71 -21.78 20.91
CA ASP A 152 14.40 -22.51 19.85
C ASP A 152 15.02 -21.49 18.87
N THR A 153 16.25 -21.10 19.15
CA THR A 153 16.97 -20.09 18.38
C THR A 153 17.25 -20.47 16.92
N THR A 154 16.98 -21.74 16.54
CA THR A 154 17.06 -22.18 15.14
C THR A 154 15.86 -21.71 14.34
N LYS A 155 14.72 -21.43 15.00
CA LYS A 155 13.52 -20.88 14.37
C LYS A 155 13.62 -19.38 14.24
N THR A 156 13.44 -18.92 13.02
CA THR A 156 13.47 -17.49 12.69
C THR A 156 12.20 -17.10 11.97
N SER A 157 11.80 -15.85 12.13
CA SER A 157 10.79 -15.15 11.33
C SER A 157 11.32 -13.77 11.00
N ALA A 158 10.81 -13.10 9.98
CA ALA A 158 11.30 -11.78 9.62
C ALA A 158 10.17 -10.87 9.14
N VAL A 159 10.37 -9.56 9.35
CA VAL A 159 9.56 -8.55 8.68
C VAL A 159 9.91 -8.54 7.21
N PHE A 160 8.90 -8.52 6.33
CA PHE A 160 9.09 -8.38 4.90
C PHE A 160 9.49 -6.94 4.57
N VAL A 161 10.79 -6.70 4.45
CA VAL A 161 11.42 -5.43 4.07
C VAL A 161 11.87 -5.47 2.61
N GLY A 162 11.90 -4.31 1.96
CA GLY A 162 12.24 -4.18 0.56
C GLY A 162 11.35 -3.17 -0.14
N SER A 163 11.29 -3.24 -1.46
CA SER A 163 10.51 -2.32 -2.28
C SER A 163 9.70 -3.03 -3.36
N GLY A 164 8.85 -2.30 -4.02
CA GLY A 164 8.10 -2.82 -5.15
C GLY A 164 7.46 -1.70 -5.97
N PHE A 165 7.07 -2.06 -7.17
CA PHE A 165 6.50 -1.16 -8.14
C PHE A 165 5.32 -1.80 -8.87
N LEU A 166 4.30 -1.01 -9.15
CA LEU A 166 3.15 -1.36 -9.98
C LEU A 166 2.95 -0.28 -11.04
N ALA A 167 2.72 -0.70 -12.27
CA ALA A 167 2.19 0.16 -13.33
C ALA A 167 1.05 -0.56 -14.03
N GLN A 168 -0.04 0.14 -14.27
CA GLN A 168 -1.15 -0.38 -15.06
C GLN A 168 -1.72 0.70 -15.97
N ALA A 169 -2.09 0.29 -17.18
CA ALA A 169 -2.76 1.14 -18.14
C ALA A 169 -4.02 0.45 -18.64
N MET A 170 -5.10 1.22 -18.79
CA MET A 170 -6.39 0.70 -19.21
C MET A 170 -7.05 1.66 -20.20
N TYR A 171 -7.85 1.11 -21.09
CA TYR A 171 -8.67 1.88 -22.00
C TYR A 171 -10.08 1.30 -22.07
N VAL A 172 -11.08 2.14 -21.87
CA VAL A 172 -12.49 1.79 -21.97
C VAL A 172 -13.07 2.44 -23.22
N LEU A 173 -13.55 1.62 -24.13
CA LEU A 173 -14.23 2.06 -25.35
C LEU A 173 -15.61 2.69 -25.03
N PRO A 174 -16.18 3.54 -25.91
CA PRO A 174 -17.56 4.04 -25.76
C PRO A 174 -18.62 2.94 -25.65
N SER A 175 -18.35 1.75 -26.17
CA SER A 175 -19.17 0.55 -26.09
C SER A 175 -19.05 -0.20 -24.75
N ASN A 176 -18.31 0.35 -23.76
CA ASN A 176 -18.00 -0.25 -22.45
C ASN A 176 -17.14 -1.52 -22.49
N TRP A 177 -16.53 -1.86 -23.63
CA TRP A 177 -15.44 -2.83 -23.63
C TRP A 177 -14.17 -2.18 -23.09
N GLY A 178 -13.46 -2.89 -22.24
CA GLY A 178 -12.22 -2.40 -21.63
C GLY A 178 -11.04 -3.37 -21.86
N PHE A 179 -9.87 -2.79 -22.09
CA PHE A 179 -8.60 -3.51 -22.22
C PHE A 179 -7.61 -2.93 -21.21
N GLY A 180 -6.80 -3.78 -20.60
CA GLY A 180 -5.82 -3.33 -19.62
C GLY A 180 -4.59 -4.21 -19.60
N LEU A 181 -3.47 -3.58 -19.25
CA LEU A 181 -2.19 -4.22 -18.97
C LEU A 181 -1.73 -3.80 -17.59
N ARG A 182 -1.15 -4.76 -16.86
CA ARG A 182 -0.54 -4.53 -15.54
C ARG A 182 0.84 -5.18 -15.51
N TYR A 183 1.79 -4.44 -14.98
CA TYR A 183 3.09 -4.94 -14.59
C TYR A 183 3.30 -4.63 -13.11
N ALA A 184 3.80 -5.59 -12.34
CA ALA A 184 4.16 -5.39 -10.95
C ALA A 184 5.38 -6.24 -10.61
N THR A 185 6.25 -5.69 -9.78
CA THR A 185 7.42 -6.38 -9.24
C THR A 185 7.61 -6.05 -7.78
N THR A 186 8.27 -6.96 -7.06
CA THR A 186 8.69 -6.75 -5.67
C THR A 186 10.10 -7.29 -5.50
N ASP A 187 10.94 -6.50 -4.84
CA ASP A 187 12.32 -6.84 -4.52
C ASP A 187 12.47 -6.90 -3.00
N ALA A 188 12.80 -8.09 -2.49
CA ALA A 188 13.13 -8.26 -1.07
C ALA A 188 14.49 -7.64 -0.78
N HIS A 189 14.63 -7.07 0.43
CA HIS A 189 15.93 -6.59 0.91
C HIS A 189 16.92 -7.74 1.01
N GLU A 190 18.22 -7.45 0.83
CA GLU A 190 19.30 -8.43 0.83
C GLU A 190 19.31 -9.34 2.08
N ASP A 191 18.94 -8.83 3.25
CA ASP A 191 18.83 -9.58 4.50
C ASP A 191 17.80 -10.73 4.44
N LEU A 192 16.87 -10.70 3.47
CA LEU A 192 15.81 -11.69 3.28
C LEU A 192 16.08 -12.64 2.13
N ILE A 193 17.12 -12.38 1.31
CA ILE A 193 17.44 -13.19 0.13
C ILE A 193 17.84 -14.60 0.60
N GLY A 194 17.22 -15.62 -0.02
CA GLY A 194 17.49 -17.04 0.27
C GLY A 194 16.69 -17.62 1.44
N ARG A 195 15.88 -16.83 2.15
CA ARG A 195 15.00 -17.34 3.20
C ARG A 195 13.77 -18.02 2.60
N SER A 196 13.48 -19.23 3.09
CA SER A 196 12.37 -20.05 2.60
C SER A 196 10.99 -19.40 2.81
N GLU A 197 10.87 -18.55 3.85
CA GLU A 197 9.62 -17.85 4.21
C GLU A 197 9.21 -16.80 3.16
N PHE A 198 10.15 -16.37 2.32
CA PHE A 198 9.95 -15.34 1.30
C PHE A 198 10.28 -15.83 -0.12
N LYS A 199 10.54 -17.13 -0.31
CA LYS A 199 10.59 -17.68 -1.66
C LYS A 199 9.21 -17.49 -2.29
N LYS A 200 9.19 -16.81 -3.45
CA LYS A 200 8.02 -16.83 -4.32
C LYS A 200 7.63 -18.30 -4.51
N ASP A 201 6.36 -18.60 -4.36
CA ASP A 201 5.78 -19.79 -4.95
C ASP A 201 5.91 -19.62 -6.47
N GLU A 202 7.00 -20.13 -7.02
CA GLU A 202 7.20 -20.32 -8.45
C GLU A 202 6.31 -21.53 -8.85
N ASN A 203 5.04 -21.25 -9.09
CA ASN A 203 4.12 -22.15 -9.78
C ASN A 203 3.30 -21.37 -10.79
#